data_b6ffc15992f08501b415ee8622e6d739
#
_entry.id   b6ffc15992f08501b415ee8622e6d739
#
_cell.length_a   1.000
_cell.length_b   1.000
_cell.length_c   1.000
_cell.angle_alpha   90.00
_cell.angle_beta   90.00
_cell.angle_gamma   90.00
#
_symmetry.space_group_name_H-M   'P 1'
#
loop_
_entity.id
_entity.type
_entity.pdbx_description
1 polymer ?
#
loop_
_entity_poly.entity_id
_entity_poly.type
_entity_poly.pdbx_seq_one_letter_code
_entity_poly.pdbx_strand_id
1 'polypeptide(L)'
;MVRIEDSYTFINGEYVSDKDAVIPIHDGGFTRGDAVFDTCRTFRGEIYKLEEHIDRLFMSLNYMQIKSPYTKNELIKATHKLLELNNHLLTEKDDYWVFLRITRGPSNGSPNVIIHCVPLPLKERSEYYRSGLPLMISSVRRTSHEALSPRAKVNQYINFNLADLEAQNYEEGAKAILLDQNGNLTEGSGT
;
A
#
# COMPACT_ATOMS: atom_id res chain seq x y z
N MET A 1 6.97 -15.93 -11.85
CA MET A 1 7.11 -15.19 -10.59
C MET A 1 8.35 -14.32 -10.76
N VAL A 2 8.18 -12.99 -10.79
CA VAL A 2 9.31 -12.06 -10.85
C VAL A 2 10.07 -12.23 -9.54
N ARG A 3 11.38 -12.42 -9.61
CA ARG A 3 12.21 -12.51 -8.41
C ARG A 3 12.32 -11.11 -7.82
N ILE A 4 11.77 -10.93 -6.64
CA ILE A 4 11.91 -9.70 -5.84
C ILE A 4 13.40 -9.38 -5.60
N GLU A 5 14.24 -10.41 -5.59
CA GLU A 5 15.71 -10.32 -5.41
C GLU A 5 16.44 -9.41 -6.42
N ASP A 6 15.85 -9.21 -7.61
CA ASP A 6 16.44 -8.38 -8.66
C ASP A 6 15.85 -6.96 -8.71
N SER A 7 14.92 -6.63 -7.80
CA SER A 7 14.28 -5.32 -7.74
C SER A 7 15.00 -4.35 -6.80
N TYR A 8 14.76 -3.05 -7.04
CA TYR A 8 15.23 -1.97 -6.18
C TYR A 8 14.06 -1.37 -5.40
N THR A 9 14.36 -1.00 -4.16
CA THR A 9 13.50 -0.22 -3.28
C THR A 9 14.19 1.09 -2.91
N PHE A 10 13.44 2.20 -2.95
CA PHE A 10 13.90 3.44 -2.35
C PHE A 10 13.63 3.42 -0.86
N ILE A 11 14.66 3.64 -0.05
CA ILE A 11 14.55 3.75 1.40
C ILE A 11 15.43 4.89 1.91
N ASN A 12 14.82 5.89 2.53
CA ASN A 12 15.50 7.01 3.20
C ASN A 12 16.54 7.76 2.33
N GLY A 13 16.31 7.87 1.02
CA GLY A 13 17.21 8.58 0.10
C GLY A 13 18.09 7.69 -0.76
N GLU A 14 18.13 6.39 -0.49
CA GLU A 14 18.94 5.42 -1.21
C GLU A 14 18.07 4.44 -2.02
N TYR A 15 18.62 3.95 -3.13
CA TYR A 15 18.04 2.87 -3.92
C TYR A 15 18.83 1.60 -3.64
N VAL A 16 18.24 0.72 -2.88
CA VAL A 16 18.88 -0.54 -2.46
C VAL A 16 18.19 -1.72 -3.11
N SER A 17 18.91 -2.85 -3.25
CA SER A 17 18.26 -4.10 -3.65
C SER A 17 17.20 -4.48 -2.61
N ASP A 18 16.07 -5.03 -3.03
CA ASP A 18 14.97 -5.43 -2.12
C ASP A 18 15.45 -6.37 -1.00
N LYS A 19 16.43 -7.23 -1.25
CA LYS A 19 17.03 -8.11 -0.24
C LYS A 19 17.76 -7.34 0.88
N ASP A 20 18.22 -6.12 0.59
CA ASP A 20 18.97 -5.25 1.51
C ASP A 20 18.06 -4.14 2.09
N ALA A 21 16.80 -4.08 1.65
CA ALA A 21 15.81 -3.12 2.12
C ALA A 21 15.28 -3.51 3.50
N VAL A 22 15.88 -2.95 4.54
CA VAL A 22 15.54 -3.26 5.95
C VAL A 22 15.09 -2.01 6.70
N ILE A 23 14.21 -2.20 7.65
CA ILE A 23 13.81 -1.16 8.60
C ILE A 23 14.17 -1.60 10.03
N PRO A 24 14.48 -0.67 10.93
CA PRO A 24 14.78 -1.01 12.32
C PRO A 24 13.61 -1.70 13.01
N ILE A 25 13.87 -2.74 13.81
CA ILE A 25 12.84 -3.45 14.58
C ILE A 25 12.08 -2.57 15.58
N HIS A 26 12.66 -1.43 15.96
CA HIS A 26 12.03 -0.44 16.84
C HIS A 26 11.22 0.63 16.09
N ASP A 27 11.04 0.49 14.77
CA ASP A 27 10.22 1.38 13.96
C ASP A 27 8.77 1.37 14.45
N GLY A 28 8.17 2.58 14.59
CA GLY A 28 6.78 2.72 15.03
C GLY A 28 5.76 2.10 14.08
N GLY A 29 6.06 2.10 12.77
CA GLY A 29 5.24 1.42 11.76
C GLY A 29 5.21 -0.08 11.96
N PHE A 30 6.35 -0.70 12.32
CA PHE A 30 6.43 -2.13 12.61
C PHE A 30 5.81 -2.45 13.98
N THR A 31 6.17 -1.71 15.04
CA THR A 31 5.78 -2.06 16.42
C THR A 31 4.33 -1.71 16.75
N ARG A 32 3.73 -0.71 16.10
CA ARG A 32 2.41 -0.16 16.44
C ARG A 32 1.49 0.10 15.25
N GLY A 33 1.95 -0.16 14.03
CA GLY A 33 1.21 0.23 12.82
C GLY A 33 1.18 1.76 12.59
N ASP A 34 2.08 2.52 13.24
CA ASP A 34 2.13 3.99 13.18
C ASP A 34 2.83 4.44 11.89
N ALA A 35 2.07 4.35 10.81
CA ALA A 35 2.51 4.66 9.46
C ALA A 35 1.32 5.01 8.57
N VAL A 36 1.62 5.75 7.51
CA VAL A 36 0.69 6.01 6.40
C VAL A 36 1.24 5.43 5.11
N PHE A 37 0.36 5.15 4.17
CA PHE A 37 0.79 4.69 2.85
C PHE A 37 -0.15 5.19 1.76
N ASP A 38 0.31 5.10 0.54
CA ASP A 38 -0.52 5.22 -0.64
C ASP A 38 -0.08 4.21 -1.69
N THR A 39 -0.99 3.84 -2.59
CA THR A 39 -0.73 2.89 -3.65
C THR A 39 -1.26 3.45 -4.95
N CYS A 40 -0.40 3.56 -5.93
CA CYS A 40 -0.77 3.87 -7.30
C CYS A 40 -0.32 2.74 -8.23
N ARG A 41 -0.63 2.85 -9.51
CA ARG A 41 -0.21 1.88 -10.52
C ARG A 41 0.29 2.58 -11.77
N THR A 42 0.99 1.84 -12.60
CA THR A 42 1.27 2.26 -13.97
C THR A 42 0.17 1.77 -14.92
N PHE A 43 0.08 2.42 -16.07
CA PHE A 43 -0.65 1.99 -17.25
C PHE A 43 0.29 2.14 -18.45
N ARG A 44 0.68 1.02 -19.04
CA ARG A 44 1.68 0.96 -20.13
C ARG A 44 3.01 1.64 -19.73
N GLY A 45 3.44 1.38 -18.50
CA GLY A 45 4.67 1.96 -17.94
C GLY A 45 4.54 3.38 -17.38
N GLU A 46 3.46 4.12 -17.70
CA GLU A 46 3.22 5.47 -17.19
C GLU A 46 2.50 5.43 -15.85
N ILE A 47 3.05 6.06 -14.83
CA ILE A 47 2.41 6.09 -13.50
C ILE A 47 1.19 7.01 -13.50
N TYR A 48 0.06 6.48 -13.06
CA TYR A 48 -1.21 7.18 -13.12
C TYR A 48 -1.44 8.03 -11.87
N LYS A 49 -1.65 9.34 -12.06
CA LYS A 49 -2.04 10.30 -11.02
C LYS A 49 -1.11 10.31 -9.80
N LEU A 50 0.20 10.22 -10.01
CA LEU A 50 1.18 10.17 -8.92
C LEU A 50 1.06 11.39 -7.98
N GLU A 51 0.84 12.59 -8.54
CA GLU A 51 0.74 13.82 -7.75
C GLU A 51 -0.44 13.76 -6.78
N GLU A 52 -1.63 13.34 -7.24
CA GLU A 52 -2.82 13.21 -6.41
C GLU A 52 -2.66 12.12 -5.33
N HIS A 53 -1.96 11.02 -5.65
CA HIS A 53 -1.62 10.00 -4.66
C HIS A 53 -0.68 10.54 -3.58
N ILE A 54 0.33 11.31 -3.97
CA ILE A 54 1.24 11.96 -3.02
C ILE A 54 0.51 13.04 -2.21
N ASP A 55 -0.40 13.79 -2.80
CA ASP A 55 -1.24 14.74 -2.06
C ASP A 55 -2.07 14.05 -0.98
N ARG A 56 -2.69 12.90 -1.29
CA ARG A 56 -3.43 12.11 -0.32
C ARG A 56 -2.51 11.51 0.76
N LEU A 57 -1.31 11.07 0.40
CA LEU A 57 -0.31 10.63 1.36
C LEU A 57 0.03 11.75 2.36
N PHE A 58 0.24 12.98 1.88
CA PHE A 58 0.52 14.14 2.75
C PHE A 58 -0.69 14.53 3.62
N MET A 59 -1.92 14.39 3.12
CA MET A 59 -3.12 14.56 3.97
C MET A 59 -3.13 13.51 5.10
N SER A 60 -2.79 12.27 4.81
CA SER A 60 -2.70 11.21 5.82
C SER A 60 -1.57 11.46 6.82
N LEU A 61 -0.41 11.95 6.37
CA LEU A 61 0.72 12.35 7.23
C LEU A 61 0.30 13.46 8.19
N ASN A 62 -0.41 14.47 7.69
CA ASN A 62 -0.90 15.57 8.52
C ASN A 62 -1.88 15.08 9.59
N TYR A 63 -2.81 14.20 9.23
CA TYR A 63 -3.74 13.58 10.19
C TYR A 63 -3.00 12.81 11.30
N MET A 64 -1.99 12.01 10.93
CA MET A 64 -1.18 11.22 11.86
C MET A 64 -0.09 12.05 12.56
N GLN A 65 0.06 13.32 12.21
CA GLN A 65 1.12 14.20 12.73
C GLN A 65 2.54 13.60 12.55
N ILE A 66 2.76 12.99 11.37
CA ILE A 66 4.07 12.51 10.95
C ILE A 66 4.66 13.55 9.98
N LYS A 67 5.85 14.06 10.30
CA LYS A 67 6.56 15.00 9.42
C LYS A 67 7.42 14.22 8.43
N SER A 68 7.07 14.28 7.15
CA SER A 68 7.92 13.71 6.11
C SER A 68 9.27 14.45 6.06
N PRO A 69 10.39 13.73 5.97
CA PRO A 69 11.70 14.33 5.71
C PRO A 69 11.89 14.78 4.27
N TYR A 70 10.95 14.44 3.37
CA TYR A 70 10.97 14.77 1.94
C TYR A 70 9.78 15.63 1.56
N THR A 71 9.98 16.52 0.61
CA THR A 71 8.93 17.27 -0.07
C THR A 71 8.16 16.37 -1.05
N LYS A 72 6.98 16.80 -1.48
CA LYS A 72 6.19 16.11 -2.51
C LYS A 72 7.00 15.92 -3.81
N ASN A 73 7.69 16.97 -4.26
CA ASN A 73 8.49 16.93 -5.48
C ASN A 73 9.67 15.94 -5.38
N GLU A 74 10.28 15.80 -4.22
CA GLU A 74 11.35 14.81 -4.01
C GLU A 74 10.80 13.39 -4.08
N LEU A 75 9.61 13.13 -3.50
CA LEU A 75 8.96 11.82 -3.60
C LEU A 75 8.53 11.50 -5.03
N ILE A 76 8.02 12.48 -5.80
CA ILE A 76 7.69 12.31 -7.23
C ILE A 76 8.95 11.87 -7.99
N LYS A 77 10.04 12.61 -7.83
CA LYS A 77 11.32 12.30 -8.51
C LYS A 77 11.86 10.93 -8.09
N ALA A 78 11.81 10.62 -6.80
CA ALA A 78 12.26 9.33 -6.28
C ALA A 78 11.44 8.16 -6.85
N THR A 79 10.13 8.35 -6.99
CA THR A 79 9.23 7.34 -7.57
C THR A 79 9.55 7.08 -9.05
N HIS A 80 9.68 8.12 -9.86
CA HIS A 80 10.05 7.96 -11.27
C HIS A 80 11.41 7.28 -11.42
N LYS A 81 12.40 7.69 -10.62
CA LYS A 81 13.74 7.07 -10.67
C LYS A 81 13.70 5.60 -10.27
N LEU A 82 12.88 5.24 -9.28
CA LEU A 82 12.70 3.86 -8.89
C LEU A 82 12.10 3.00 -10.01
N LEU A 83 11.10 3.52 -10.72
CA LEU A 83 10.49 2.83 -11.86
C LEU A 83 11.50 2.62 -13.00
N GLU A 84 12.34 3.63 -13.30
CA GLU A 84 13.42 3.48 -14.27
C GLU A 84 14.39 2.35 -13.91
N LEU A 85 14.81 2.28 -12.63
CA LEU A 85 15.72 1.25 -12.14
C LEU A 85 15.12 -0.15 -12.21
N ASN A 86 13.80 -0.27 -12.03
CA ASN A 86 13.09 -1.54 -12.07
C ASN A 86 12.51 -1.90 -13.44
N ASN A 87 12.70 -1.07 -14.46
CA ASN A 87 12.09 -1.27 -15.78
C ASN A 87 12.46 -2.61 -16.44
N HIS A 88 13.59 -3.21 -16.06
CA HIS A 88 14.04 -4.53 -16.53
C HIS A 88 13.18 -5.70 -16.03
N LEU A 89 12.33 -5.49 -15.03
CA LEU A 89 11.47 -6.53 -14.44
C LEU A 89 10.15 -6.71 -15.21
N LEU A 90 9.80 -5.77 -16.08
CA LEU A 90 8.55 -5.78 -16.85
C LEU A 90 8.79 -6.14 -18.30
N THR A 91 7.77 -6.77 -18.88
CA THR A 91 7.58 -6.83 -20.33
C THR A 91 6.71 -5.65 -20.79
N GLU A 92 6.62 -5.40 -22.10
CA GLU A 92 5.80 -4.31 -22.67
C GLU A 92 4.29 -4.39 -22.31
N LYS A 93 3.83 -5.53 -21.80
CA LYS A 93 2.42 -5.78 -21.44
C LYS A 93 2.15 -5.73 -19.96
N ASP A 94 3.20 -5.56 -19.15
CA ASP A 94 3.08 -5.57 -17.71
C ASP A 94 3.02 -4.15 -17.16
N ASP A 95 2.51 -4.02 -15.96
CA ASP A 95 2.44 -2.79 -15.20
C ASP A 95 2.86 -3.02 -13.75
N TYR A 96 3.15 -1.95 -13.03
CA TYR A 96 3.49 -1.97 -11.61
C TYR A 96 2.32 -1.56 -10.72
N TRP A 97 2.27 -2.14 -9.52
CA TRP A 97 1.85 -1.44 -8.32
C TRP A 97 3.04 -0.71 -7.72
N VAL A 98 2.80 0.53 -7.31
CA VAL A 98 3.80 1.38 -6.66
C VAL A 98 3.27 1.74 -5.28
N PHE A 99 4.02 1.39 -4.26
CA PHE A 99 3.67 1.61 -2.87
C PHE A 99 4.58 2.68 -2.28
N LEU A 100 3.96 3.74 -1.76
CA LEU A 100 4.64 4.77 -0.97
C LEU A 100 4.24 4.57 0.49
N ARG A 101 5.20 4.45 1.39
CA ARG A 101 4.94 4.28 2.82
C ARG A 101 5.87 5.18 3.63
N ILE A 102 5.30 5.84 4.64
CA ILE A 102 6.06 6.64 5.59
C ILE A 102 5.67 6.21 6.99
N THR A 103 6.63 5.72 7.76
CA THR A 103 6.45 5.33 9.15
C THR A 103 6.84 6.47 10.08
N ARG A 104 6.42 6.42 11.35
CA ARG A 104 6.92 7.37 12.35
C ARG A 104 8.41 7.20 12.65
N GLY A 105 9.00 6.07 12.28
CA GLY A 105 10.36 5.72 12.69
C GLY A 105 10.46 5.28 14.15
N PRO A 106 11.67 5.07 14.66
CA PRO A 106 11.92 4.80 16.07
C PRO A 106 11.66 6.02 16.95
N SER A 107 11.40 5.81 18.24
CA SER A 107 10.96 6.87 19.20
C SER A 107 11.86 8.11 19.25
N ASN A 108 13.15 7.96 19.00
CA ASN A 108 14.14 9.05 19.02
C ASN A 108 14.80 9.24 17.63
N GLY A 109 14.15 8.78 16.56
CA GLY A 109 14.67 8.83 15.19
C GLY A 109 13.78 9.58 14.23
N SER A 110 14.20 9.62 12.99
CA SER A 110 13.43 10.20 11.90
C SER A 110 12.43 9.17 11.30
N PRO A 111 11.34 9.64 10.70
CA PRO A 111 10.45 8.81 9.91
C PRO A 111 11.20 8.04 8.83
N ASN A 112 10.83 6.76 8.60
CA ASN A 112 11.33 6.02 7.46
C ASN A 112 10.42 6.24 6.26
N VAL A 113 11.03 6.50 5.10
CA VAL A 113 10.35 6.70 3.82
C VAL A 113 10.72 5.56 2.89
N ILE A 114 9.72 4.79 2.47
CA ILE A 114 9.89 3.60 1.67
C ILE A 114 9.03 3.73 0.41
N ILE A 115 9.64 3.54 -0.76
CA ILE A 115 8.92 3.41 -2.03
C ILE A 115 9.38 2.12 -2.67
N HIS A 116 8.45 1.22 -2.98
CA HIS A 116 8.74 -0.01 -3.71
C HIS A 116 7.68 -0.26 -4.77
N CYS A 117 8.00 -1.09 -5.74
CA CYS A 117 7.06 -1.49 -6.77
C CYS A 117 7.10 -3.00 -6.98
N VAL A 118 5.95 -3.56 -7.33
CA VAL A 118 5.81 -4.96 -7.68
C VAL A 118 4.99 -5.10 -8.97
N PRO A 119 5.30 -6.07 -9.83
CA PRO A 119 4.50 -6.31 -11.03
C PRO A 119 3.04 -6.59 -10.68
N LEU A 120 2.13 -5.96 -11.42
CA LEU A 120 0.69 -6.19 -11.31
C LEU A 120 0.33 -7.59 -11.84
N PRO A 121 -0.43 -8.41 -11.11
CA PRO A 121 -0.87 -9.73 -11.57
C PRO A 121 -2.03 -9.59 -12.59
N LEU A 122 -1.79 -8.94 -13.73
CA LEU A 122 -2.81 -8.60 -14.72
C LEU A 122 -3.52 -9.82 -15.27
N LYS A 123 -2.81 -10.94 -15.48
CA LYS A 123 -3.40 -12.18 -15.98
C LYS A 123 -4.42 -12.74 -14.99
N GLU A 124 -4.08 -12.82 -13.72
CA GLU A 124 -4.98 -13.27 -12.65
C GLU A 124 -6.20 -12.34 -12.52
N ARG A 125 -5.95 -11.04 -12.48
CA ARG A 125 -7.02 -10.05 -12.37
C ARG A 125 -7.95 -10.01 -13.58
N SER A 126 -7.46 -10.37 -14.76
CA SER A 126 -8.29 -10.41 -15.97
C SER A 126 -9.45 -11.42 -15.87
N GLU A 127 -9.28 -12.48 -15.11
CA GLU A 127 -10.34 -13.47 -14.88
C GLU A 127 -11.50 -12.88 -14.07
N TYR A 128 -11.23 -11.98 -13.14
CA TYR A 128 -12.28 -11.32 -12.35
C TYR A 128 -13.25 -10.47 -13.21
N TYR A 129 -12.77 -9.96 -14.35
CA TYR A 129 -13.62 -9.22 -15.29
C TYR A 129 -14.56 -10.15 -16.07
N ARG A 130 -14.29 -11.45 -16.14
CA ARG A 130 -15.09 -12.44 -16.86
C ARG A 130 -16.05 -13.19 -15.93
N SER A 131 -15.52 -13.67 -14.80
CA SER A 131 -16.23 -14.56 -13.87
C SER A 131 -16.77 -13.84 -12.65
N GLY A 132 -16.34 -12.61 -12.40
CA GLY A 132 -16.56 -11.94 -11.13
C GLY A 132 -15.58 -12.43 -10.06
N LEU A 133 -15.70 -11.83 -8.88
CA LEU A 133 -14.96 -12.18 -7.69
C LEU A 133 -15.97 -12.54 -6.59
N PRO A 134 -15.88 -13.72 -5.94
CA PRO A 134 -16.76 -14.04 -4.84
C PRO A 134 -16.52 -13.06 -3.68
N LEU A 135 -17.61 -12.52 -3.16
CA LEU A 135 -17.59 -11.54 -2.08
C LEU A 135 -18.42 -12.04 -0.90
N MET A 136 -17.92 -11.84 0.29
CA MET A 136 -18.60 -12.14 1.55
C MET A 136 -18.71 -10.89 2.42
N ILE A 137 -19.88 -10.64 2.99
CA ILE A 137 -20.05 -9.63 4.04
C ILE A 137 -19.51 -10.21 5.33
N SER A 138 -18.37 -9.69 5.80
CA SER A 138 -17.70 -10.18 7.01
C SER A 138 -18.44 -9.78 8.29
N SER A 139 -18.32 -10.62 9.32
CA SER A 139 -18.72 -10.29 10.69
C SER A 139 -17.82 -9.22 11.32
N VAL A 140 -16.57 -9.10 10.85
CA VAL A 140 -15.61 -8.08 11.28
C VAL A 140 -16.03 -6.71 10.77
N ARG A 141 -16.20 -5.76 11.68
CA ARG A 141 -16.59 -4.39 11.33
C ARG A 141 -15.40 -3.52 10.95
N ARG A 142 -15.64 -2.53 10.06
CA ARG A 142 -14.71 -1.46 9.80
C ARG A 142 -14.42 -0.70 11.10
N THR A 143 -13.19 -0.28 11.31
CA THR A 143 -12.84 0.61 12.43
C THR A 143 -13.75 1.83 12.40
N SER A 144 -14.36 2.20 13.54
CA SER A 144 -15.24 3.36 13.64
C SER A 144 -14.52 4.62 13.20
N HIS A 145 -15.22 5.49 12.47
CA HIS A 145 -14.69 6.81 12.05
C HIS A 145 -14.39 7.72 13.25
N GLU A 146 -15.00 7.47 14.40
CA GLU A 146 -14.72 8.18 15.66
C GLU A 146 -13.38 7.75 16.26
N ALA A 147 -12.97 6.50 16.05
CA ALA A 147 -11.70 5.98 16.52
C ALA A 147 -10.54 6.31 15.56
N LEU A 148 -10.78 6.19 14.25
CA LEU A 148 -9.77 6.41 13.23
C LEU A 148 -10.44 6.90 11.94
N SER A 149 -10.09 8.10 11.49
CA SER A 149 -10.70 8.68 10.29
C SER A 149 -10.43 7.83 9.05
N PRO A 150 -11.47 7.42 8.29
CA PRO A 150 -11.29 6.68 7.05
C PRO A 150 -10.67 7.52 5.90
N ARG A 151 -10.56 8.85 6.09
CA ARG A 151 -9.89 9.75 5.14
C ARG A 151 -8.38 9.67 5.20
N ALA A 152 -7.81 9.16 6.32
CA ALA A 152 -6.40 8.90 6.44
C ALA A 152 -6.08 7.46 6.04
N LYS A 153 -5.18 7.30 5.07
CA LYS A 153 -4.74 5.99 4.61
C LYS A 153 -3.59 5.50 5.50
N VAL A 154 -3.97 4.81 6.58
CA VAL A 154 -3.07 4.35 7.64
C VAL A 154 -2.73 2.87 7.53
N ASN A 155 -1.62 2.45 8.14
CA ASN A 155 -1.09 1.09 8.02
C ASN A 155 -1.77 0.05 8.94
N GLN A 156 -2.89 0.38 9.58
CA GLN A 156 -3.61 -0.52 10.48
C GLN A 156 -4.64 -1.35 9.72
N TYR A 157 -4.21 -2.52 9.24
CA TYR A 157 -4.99 -3.40 8.36
C TYR A 157 -5.48 -4.67 9.04
N ILE A 158 -5.35 -4.78 10.36
CA ILE A 158 -5.67 -6.04 11.07
C ILE A 158 -7.13 -6.47 10.91
N ASN A 159 -8.08 -5.53 10.96
CA ASN A 159 -9.49 -5.87 10.77
C ASN A 159 -9.81 -6.29 9.32
N PHE A 160 -9.13 -5.72 8.32
CA PHE A 160 -9.25 -6.19 6.92
C PHE A 160 -8.68 -7.59 6.74
N ASN A 161 -7.52 -7.86 7.35
CA ASN A 161 -6.91 -9.18 7.29
C ASN A 161 -7.78 -10.25 7.96
N LEU A 162 -8.38 -9.93 9.12
CA LEU A 162 -9.31 -10.85 9.81
C LEU A 162 -10.57 -11.10 8.97
N ALA A 163 -11.10 -10.04 8.33
CA ALA A 163 -12.25 -10.17 7.45
C ALA A 163 -11.95 -11.04 6.22
N ASP A 164 -10.77 -10.88 5.61
CA ASP A 164 -10.34 -11.71 4.47
C ASP A 164 -10.13 -13.18 4.88
N LEU A 165 -9.57 -13.44 6.07
CA LEU A 165 -9.45 -14.80 6.60
C LEU A 165 -10.83 -15.45 6.80
N GLU A 166 -11.81 -14.69 7.30
CA GLU A 166 -13.19 -15.17 7.43
C GLU A 166 -13.78 -15.52 6.05
N ALA A 167 -13.62 -14.62 5.08
CA ALA A 167 -14.14 -14.83 3.72
C ALA A 167 -13.49 -16.05 3.03
N GLN A 168 -12.18 -16.23 3.15
CA GLN A 168 -11.45 -17.37 2.60
C GLN A 168 -11.83 -18.70 3.25
N ASN A 169 -12.17 -18.70 4.54
CA ASN A 169 -12.68 -19.90 5.22
C ASN A 169 -14.10 -20.28 4.75
N TYR A 170 -14.87 -19.31 4.26
CA TYR A 170 -16.20 -19.55 3.71
C TYR A 170 -16.12 -20.08 2.26
N GLU A 171 -15.30 -19.44 1.43
CA GLU A 171 -15.11 -19.81 0.02
C GLU A 171 -13.69 -19.45 -0.42
N GLU A 172 -12.99 -20.39 -1.06
CA GLU A 172 -11.64 -20.17 -1.57
C GLU A 172 -11.61 -19.02 -2.60
N GLY A 173 -10.70 -18.08 -2.40
CA GLY A 173 -10.55 -16.88 -3.24
C GLY A 173 -11.55 -15.75 -2.94
N ALA A 174 -12.50 -15.95 -2.03
CA ALA A 174 -13.43 -14.90 -1.64
C ALA A 174 -12.72 -13.71 -0.96
N LYS A 175 -13.28 -12.51 -1.21
CA LYS A 175 -12.86 -11.27 -0.57
C LYS A 175 -13.93 -10.73 0.35
N ALA A 176 -13.51 -10.10 1.43
CA ALA A 176 -14.43 -9.52 2.39
C ALA A 176 -14.93 -8.13 1.97
N ILE A 177 -16.19 -7.87 2.25
CA ILE A 177 -16.78 -6.54 2.33
C ILE A 177 -17.09 -6.26 3.80
N LEU A 178 -16.66 -5.12 4.30
CA LEU A 178 -16.88 -4.71 5.67
C LEU A 178 -18.06 -3.75 5.78
N LEU A 179 -18.78 -3.85 6.89
CA LEU A 179 -19.82 -2.90 7.26
C LEU A 179 -19.31 -1.95 8.35
N ASP A 180 -19.89 -0.77 8.43
CA ASP A 180 -19.70 0.13 9.56
C ASP A 180 -20.47 -0.37 10.82
N GLN A 181 -20.43 0.43 11.90
CA GLN A 181 -21.11 0.11 13.16
C GLN A 181 -22.64 0.11 13.03
N ASN A 182 -23.18 0.77 12.01
CA ASN A 182 -24.62 0.90 11.74
C ASN A 182 -25.11 -0.14 10.71
N GLY A 183 -24.21 -0.96 10.16
CA GLY A 183 -24.55 -1.96 9.16
C GLY A 183 -24.52 -1.45 7.70
N ASN A 184 -24.01 -0.26 7.45
CA ASN A 184 -23.86 0.26 6.09
C ASN A 184 -22.59 -0.35 5.44
N LEU A 185 -22.66 -0.58 4.12
CA LEU A 185 -21.50 -0.98 3.33
C LEU A 185 -20.42 0.11 3.38
N THR A 186 -19.17 -0.30 3.61
CA THR A 186 -18.04 0.62 3.63
C THR A 186 -17.08 0.39 2.46
N GLU A 187 -16.31 -0.65 2.52
CA GLU A 187 -15.26 -0.94 1.54
C GLU A 187 -14.91 -2.43 1.53
N GLY A 188 -14.24 -2.87 0.47
CA GLY A 188 -13.61 -4.18 0.40
C GLY A 188 -12.28 -4.20 1.16
N SER A 189 -11.81 -5.40 1.50
CA SER A 189 -10.61 -5.61 2.33
C SER A 189 -9.28 -5.18 1.67
N GLY A 190 -9.24 -5.03 0.38
CA GLY A 190 -7.98 -4.71 -0.32
C GLY A 190 -8.14 -4.50 -1.83
N THR A 191 -9.34 -4.25 -2.27
CA THR A 191 -9.68 -3.99 -3.69
C THR A 191 -10.05 -2.54 -3.90
#